data_6983f278112688976d0867e2020ddcbf
#
_entry.id   6983f278112688976d0867e2020ddcbf
#
_cell.length_a   1.000
_cell.length_b   1.000
_cell.length_c   1.000
_cell.angle_alpha   90.00
_cell.angle_beta   90.00
_cell.angle_gamma   90.00
#
_symmetry.space_group_name_H-M   'P 1'
#
loop_
_entity.id
_entity.type
_entity.pdbx_description
1 polymer ?
#
loop_
_entity_poly.entity_id
_entity_poly.type
_entity_poly.pdbx_seq_one_letter_code
_entity_poly.pdbx_strand_id
1 'polypeptide(L)'
;RRRQRQMCIRDRICIGADKMVFSSLFFLYFFLPLCVICYAATKRIYYRNMVLLAFSLIFYAWGEPLCVFLLIISAAVNFLFGLVIDRYKGRTGSKIAVTSAVIFDVAVLGIFKYSGFIVENINAVAGLNLNVPDIKLPIGISFFTFQMISYIIDCYWEKVEVQKSYSKFLMYVSLFPQLVAGPIVRYSTIESEISSRKTTLDDLYSGISRIAVGLGKKVIIANSLSAVVTSLFDGELKNISVVGTWLGAALYALQIYFDFSGYSDIAIGLGRIFGFHFDENFNYPFICKDVSEFWQRWHISLSTFFRDYLLYVPIFGKRRKYGGLFLVWFCTGLWHGASWNFIIWGIYFGLFIFCLLYTSPSPRDKRQS
;
A
#
# COMPACT_ATOMS: atom_id res chain seq x y z
N ARG A 1 -10.76 -23.78 9.19
CA ARG A 1 -9.60 -23.94 8.27
C ARG A 1 -9.99 -23.90 6.78
N ARG A 2 -11.07 -24.56 6.32
CA ARG A 2 -11.55 -24.49 4.91
C ARG A 2 -12.08 -23.11 4.55
N ARG A 3 -12.86 -22.43 5.41
CA ARG A 3 -13.37 -21.07 5.16
C ARG A 3 -12.26 -20.00 5.09
N GLN A 4 -11.24 -20.07 5.92
CA GLN A 4 -10.12 -19.11 5.88
C GLN A 4 -9.22 -19.27 4.63
N ARG A 5 -8.99 -20.52 4.17
CA ARG A 5 -8.30 -20.76 2.88
C ARG A 5 -9.13 -20.25 1.70
N GLN A 6 -10.43 -20.49 1.70
CA GLN A 6 -11.35 -19.98 0.67
C GLN A 6 -11.43 -18.45 0.68
N MET A 7 -11.31 -17.77 1.83
CA MET A 7 -11.30 -16.31 1.91
C MET A 7 -10.05 -15.70 1.28
N CYS A 8 -8.84 -16.21 1.58
CA CYS A 8 -7.59 -15.75 0.94
C CYS A 8 -7.52 -16.05 -0.57
N ILE A 9 -8.08 -17.18 -1.02
CA ILE A 9 -8.13 -17.56 -2.44
C ILE A 9 -9.27 -16.84 -3.15
N ARG A 10 -10.41 -16.67 -2.49
CA ARG A 10 -11.59 -15.99 -3.01
C ARG A 10 -11.38 -14.49 -3.17
N ASP A 11 -10.59 -13.84 -2.29
CA ASP A 11 -10.19 -12.44 -2.47
C ASP A 11 -9.18 -12.25 -3.63
N ARG A 12 -8.44 -13.29 -4.01
CA ARG A 12 -7.56 -13.29 -5.20
C ARG A 12 -8.27 -13.70 -6.49
N ILE A 13 -9.23 -14.62 -6.43
CA ILE A 13 -9.97 -15.14 -7.60
C ILE A 13 -11.26 -14.35 -7.86
N CYS A 14 -11.87 -13.76 -6.83
CA CYS A 14 -13.03 -12.87 -6.95
C CYS A 14 -12.66 -11.42 -7.29
N ILE A 15 -11.54 -11.18 -8.03
CA ILE A 15 -11.51 -10.09 -8.98
C ILE A 15 -12.36 -10.58 -10.17
N GLY A 16 -13.65 -10.77 -9.88
CA GLY A 16 -14.63 -11.19 -10.86
C GLY A 16 -14.68 -10.18 -11.99
N ALA A 17 -15.20 -10.60 -13.12
CA ALA A 17 -15.31 -9.86 -14.37
C ALA A 17 -15.96 -8.45 -14.26
N ASP A 18 -16.45 -8.08 -13.07
CA ASP A 18 -17.14 -6.84 -12.79
C ASP A 18 -16.28 -5.73 -12.16
N LYS A 19 -15.04 -5.99 -11.74
CA LYS A 19 -14.18 -4.95 -11.14
C LYS A 19 -13.19 -4.40 -12.15
N MET A 20 -13.11 -3.08 -12.26
CA MET A 20 -12.14 -2.40 -13.11
C MET A 20 -10.73 -2.56 -12.52
N VAL A 21 -9.86 -3.29 -13.19
CA VAL A 21 -8.44 -3.47 -12.86
C VAL A 21 -7.58 -2.97 -14.01
N PHE A 22 -6.33 -2.58 -13.76
CA PHE A 22 -5.45 -1.99 -14.77
C PHE A 22 -5.16 -2.91 -15.96
N SER A 23 -5.25 -4.22 -15.81
CA SER A 23 -5.09 -5.19 -16.89
C SER A 23 -6.39 -5.52 -17.62
N SER A 24 -7.52 -4.94 -17.24
CA SER A 24 -8.79 -5.19 -17.95
C SER A 24 -8.84 -4.45 -19.30
N LEU A 25 -9.43 -5.08 -20.29
CA LEU A 25 -9.60 -4.48 -21.62
C LEU A 25 -10.41 -3.18 -21.54
N PHE A 26 -11.43 -3.12 -20.68
CA PHE A 26 -12.22 -1.91 -20.49
C PHE A 26 -11.38 -0.75 -19.96
N PHE A 27 -10.48 -1.02 -18.99
CA PHE A 27 -9.56 0.01 -18.49
C PHE A 27 -8.62 0.51 -19.57
N LEU A 28 -7.98 -0.41 -20.31
CA LEU A 28 -6.94 -0.07 -21.30
C LEU A 28 -7.50 0.60 -22.55
N TYR A 29 -8.64 0.17 -23.05
CA TYR A 29 -9.17 0.64 -24.33
C TYR A 29 -10.23 1.71 -24.21
N PHE A 30 -10.85 1.88 -23.05
CA PHE A 30 -11.91 2.85 -22.87
C PHE A 30 -11.59 3.86 -21.77
N PHE A 31 -11.41 3.40 -20.53
CA PHE A 31 -11.26 4.29 -19.37
C PHE A 31 -9.99 5.15 -19.46
N LEU A 32 -8.84 4.53 -19.67
CA LEU A 32 -7.55 5.24 -19.73
C LEU A 32 -7.46 6.21 -20.91
N PRO A 33 -7.78 5.83 -22.18
CA PRO A 33 -7.79 6.76 -23.29
C PRO A 33 -8.72 7.95 -23.07
N LEU A 34 -9.95 7.71 -22.57
CA LEU A 34 -10.89 8.78 -22.28
C LEU A 34 -10.34 9.75 -21.22
N CYS A 35 -9.75 9.22 -20.14
CA CYS A 35 -9.10 10.02 -19.11
C CYS A 35 -7.95 10.87 -19.69
N VAL A 36 -7.10 10.28 -20.51
CA VAL A 36 -5.97 10.98 -21.16
C VAL A 36 -6.46 12.07 -22.12
N ILE A 37 -7.48 11.81 -22.92
CA ILE A 37 -8.09 12.79 -23.81
C ILE A 37 -8.67 13.97 -23.01
N CYS A 38 -9.47 13.70 -21.98
CA CYS A 38 -10.03 14.75 -21.13
C CYS A 38 -8.94 15.55 -20.40
N TYR A 39 -7.86 14.87 -19.95
CA TYR A 39 -6.73 15.53 -19.30
C TYR A 39 -5.95 16.42 -20.29
N ALA A 40 -5.69 15.95 -21.51
CA ALA A 40 -4.98 16.69 -22.54
C ALA A 40 -5.77 17.87 -23.12
N ALA A 41 -7.10 17.78 -23.14
CA ALA A 41 -8.00 18.84 -23.60
C ALA A 41 -7.90 20.11 -22.74
N THR A 42 -7.35 20.04 -21.54
CA THR A 42 -7.22 21.16 -20.62
C THR A 42 -5.77 21.58 -20.44
N LYS A 43 -5.51 22.90 -20.48
CA LYS A 43 -4.15 23.46 -20.25
C LYS A 43 -3.95 23.93 -18.80
N ARG A 44 -5.04 24.30 -18.10
CA ARG A 44 -4.94 24.82 -16.72
C ARG A 44 -4.85 23.68 -15.73
N ILE A 45 -3.89 23.72 -14.84
CA ILE A 45 -3.62 22.70 -13.82
C ILE A 45 -4.86 22.39 -12.94
N TYR A 46 -5.67 23.41 -12.64
CA TYR A 46 -6.90 23.25 -11.89
C TYR A 46 -7.86 22.26 -12.56
N TYR A 47 -8.14 22.43 -13.86
CA TYR A 47 -9.05 21.52 -14.59
C TYR A 47 -8.43 20.13 -14.78
N ARG A 48 -7.13 20.03 -14.98
CA ARG A 48 -6.40 18.75 -15.02
C ARG A 48 -6.57 17.98 -13.70
N ASN A 49 -6.48 18.68 -12.57
CA ASN A 49 -6.71 18.08 -11.25
C ASN A 49 -8.17 17.63 -11.09
N MET A 50 -9.14 18.41 -11.56
CA MET A 50 -10.55 18.02 -11.50
C MET A 50 -10.86 16.81 -12.37
N VAL A 51 -10.28 16.71 -13.56
CA VAL A 51 -10.39 15.52 -14.41
C VAL A 51 -9.84 14.29 -13.68
N LEU A 52 -8.63 14.38 -13.14
CA LEU A 52 -8.03 13.24 -12.40
C LEU A 52 -8.86 12.87 -11.16
N LEU A 53 -9.37 13.85 -10.42
CA LEU A 53 -10.24 13.62 -9.28
C LEU A 53 -11.51 12.87 -9.70
N ALA A 54 -12.21 13.37 -10.74
CA ALA A 54 -13.45 12.76 -11.22
C ALA A 54 -13.20 11.30 -11.69
N PHE A 55 -12.20 11.08 -12.52
CA PHE A 55 -11.85 9.73 -13.00
C PHE A 55 -11.39 8.81 -11.85
N SER A 56 -10.67 9.32 -10.88
CA SER A 56 -10.25 8.54 -9.70
C SER A 56 -11.43 8.10 -8.86
N LEU A 57 -12.38 8.99 -8.59
CA LEU A 57 -13.60 8.65 -7.85
C LEU A 57 -14.48 7.66 -8.63
N ILE A 58 -14.61 7.82 -9.96
CA ILE A 58 -15.32 6.88 -10.83
C ILE A 58 -14.65 5.51 -10.79
N PHE A 59 -13.31 5.46 -10.92
CA PHE A 59 -12.54 4.21 -10.87
C PHE A 59 -12.78 3.46 -9.55
N TYR A 60 -12.72 4.18 -8.43
CA TYR A 60 -12.93 3.59 -7.12
C TYR A 60 -14.39 3.16 -6.88
N ALA A 61 -15.35 4.02 -7.26
CA ALA A 61 -16.76 3.71 -7.14
C ALA A 61 -17.20 2.53 -8.01
N TRP A 62 -16.53 2.29 -9.15
CA TRP A 62 -16.81 1.11 -9.99
C TRP A 62 -16.57 -0.20 -9.25
N GLY A 63 -15.49 -0.27 -8.47
CA GLY A 63 -15.18 -1.46 -7.66
C GLY A 63 -15.93 -1.51 -6.33
N GLU A 64 -16.14 -0.35 -5.70
CA GLU A 64 -16.64 -0.24 -4.32
C GLU A 64 -17.57 1.00 -4.18
N PRO A 65 -18.81 0.95 -4.69
CA PRO A 65 -19.69 2.13 -4.80
C PRO A 65 -20.02 2.78 -3.45
N LEU A 66 -20.14 2.02 -2.36
CA LEU A 66 -20.41 2.56 -1.03
C LEU A 66 -19.12 3.04 -0.32
N CYS A 67 -18.01 2.40 -0.59
CA CYS A 67 -16.74 2.73 0.08
C CYS A 67 -16.11 4.03 -0.44
N VAL A 68 -16.58 4.57 -1.58
CA VAL A 68 -16.16 5.90 -2.05
C VAL A 68 -16.55 7.00 -1.06
N PHE A 69 -17.69 6.86 -0.38
CA PHE A 69 -18.08 7.81 0.67
C PHE A 69 -17.17 7.74 1.88
N LEU A 70 -16.75 6.54 2.27
CA LEU A 70 -15.77 6.37 3.35
C LEU A 70 -14.45 7.10 3.01
N LEU A 71 -13.93 6.93 1.80
CA LEU A 71 -12.72 7.62 1.34
C LEU A 71 -12.88 9.14 1.36
N ILE A 72 -14.01 9.66 0.82
CA ILE A 72 -14.30 11.10 0.80
C ILE A 72 -14.39 11.66 2.24
N ILE A 73 -15.12 10.99 3.13
CA ILE A 73 -15.29 11.42 4.53
C ILE A 73 -13.94 11.36 5.27
N SER A 74 -13.19 10.27 5.14
CA SER A 74 -11.88 10.15 5.78
C SER A 74 -10.91 11.21 5.29
N ALA A 75 -10.91 11.51 3.99
CA ALA A 75 -10.13 12.60 3.43
C ALA A 75 -10.57 13.97 3.98
N ALA A 76 -11.88 14.22 4.12
CA ALA A 76 -12.39 15.47 4.69
C ALA A 76 -11.97 15.65 6.15
N VAL A 77 -12.06 14.60 6.96
CA VAL A 77 -11.63 14.61 8.37
C VAL A 77 -10.13 14.92 8.47
N ASN A 78 -9.29 14.23 7.69
CA ASN A 78 -7.84 14.48 7.68
C ASN A 78 -7.48 15.87 7.15
N PHE A 79 -8.18 16.36 6.13
CA PHE A 79 -8.01 17.73 5.65
C PHE A 79 -8.30 18.76 6.77
N LEU A 80 -9.39 18.58 7.52
CA LEU A 80 -9.73 19.47 8.64
C LEU A 80 -8.69 19.39 9.76
N PHE A 81 -8.21 18.19 10.11
CA PHE A 81 -7.11 18.06 11.08
C PHE A 81 -5.84 18.74 10.59
N GLY A 82 -5.51 18.67 9.29
CA GLY A 82 -4.38 19.39 8.70
C GLY A 82 -4.51 20.91 8.92
N LEU A 83 -5.68 21.49 8.67
CA LEU A 83 -5.94 22.93 8.93
C LEU A 83 -5.82 23.29 10.43
N VAL A 84 -6.27 22.40 11.33
CA VAL A 84 -6.14 22.61 12.78
C VAL A 84 -4.66 22.55 13.19
N ILE A 85 -3.86 21.62 12.62
CA ILE A 85 -2.42 21.53 12.87
C ILE A 85 -1.73 22.84 12.46
N ASP A 86 -2.04 23.38 11.28
CA ASP A 86 -1.49 24.65 10.78
C ASP A 86 -1.86 25.82 11.72
N ARG A 87 -3.13 25.91 12.11
CA ARG A 87 -3.61 26.98 12.99
C ARG A 87 -3.00 26.98 14.38
N TYR A 88 -2.70 25.80 14.93
CA TYR A 88 -2.13 25.64 16.30
C TYR A 88 -0.65 25.23 16.25
N LYS A 89 0.05 25.54 15.20
CA LYS A 89 1.47 25.24 15.00
C LYS A 89 2.32 25.64 16.20
N GLY A 90 3.17 24.71 16.68
CA GLY A 90 4.02 24.93 17.87
C GLY A 90 3.28 24.88 19.23
N ARG A 91 1.96 24.71 19.27
CA ARG A 91 1.16 24.67 20.49
C ARG A 91 0.65 23.26 20.80
N THR A 92 0.18 23.04 22.02
CA THR A 92 -0.42 21.76 22.45
C THR A 92 -1.60 21.33 21.57
N GLY A 93 -2.35 22.28 21.02
CA GLY A 93 -3.46 22.00 20.11
C GLY A 93 -3.04 21.25 18.85
N SER A 94 -1.85 21.51 18.30
CA SER A 94 -1.31 20.77 17.15
C SER A 94 -1.00 19.31 17.52
N LYS A 95 -0.45 19.05 18.73
CA LYS A 95 -0.19 17.68 19.22
C LYS A 95 -1.49 16.89 19.40
N ILE A 96 -2.52 17.52 19.97
CA ILE A 96 -3.84 16.88 20.12
C ILE A 96 -4.42 16.57 18.74
N ALA A 97 -4.37 17.51 17.79
CA ALA A 97 -4.91 17.32 16.45
C ALA A 97 -4.24 16.15 15.70
N VAL A 98 -2.90 16.07 15.67
CA VAL A 98 -2.20 14.96 15.03
C VAL A 98 -2.50 13.63 15.68
N THR A 99 -2.54 13.58 17.02
CA THR A 99 -2.87 12.34 17.73
C THR A 99 -4.30 11.88 17.45
N SER A 100 -5.27 12.81 17.47
CA SER A 100 -6.67 12.50 17.18
C SER A 100 -6.86 12.03 15.73
N ALA A 101 -6.18 12.63 14.75
CA ALA A 101 -6.21 12.20 13.36
C ALA A 101 -5.67 10.78 13.20
N VAL A 102 -4.51 10.48 13.79
CA VAL A 102 -3.92 9.14 13.73
C VAL A 102 -4.81 8.10 14.42
N ILE A 103 -5.41 8.42 15.57
CA ILE A 103 -6.36 7.54 16.25
C ILE A 103 -7.59 7.29 15.36
N PHE A 104 -8.13 8.33 14.73
CA PHE A 104 -9.25 8.20 13.81
C PHE A 104 -8.93 7.26 12.65
N ASP A 105 -7.81 7.46 11.97
CA ASP A 105 -7.38 6.65 10.83
C ASP A 105 -7.12 5.19 11.21
N VAL A 106 -6.45 4.96 12.35
CA VAL A 106 -6.20 3.61 12.87
C VAL A 106 -7.49 2.95 13.32
N ALA A 107 -8.44 3.69 13.91
CA ALA A 107 -9.74 3.16 14.31
C ALA A 107 -10.58 2.75 13.09
N VAL A 108 -10.62 3.57 12.05
CA VAL A 108 -11.30 3.23 10.78
C VAL A 108 -10.69 1.97 10.19
N LEU A 109 -9.37 1.91 10.06
CA LEU A 109 -8.68 0.71 9.57
C LEU A 109 -8.96 -0.51 10.47
N GLY A 110 -8.97 -0.30 11.79
CA GLY A 110 -9.25 -1.31 12.80
C GLY A 110 -10.64 -1.94 12.64
N ILE A 111 -11.65 -1.10 12.48
CA ILE A 111 -13.05 -1.55 12.33
C ILE A 111 -13.19 -2.42 11.06
N PHE A 112 -12.72 -1.92 9.93
CA PHE A 112 -12.92 -2.63 8.66
C PHE A 112 -12.02 -3.86 8.49
N LYS A 113 -10.81 -3.84 9.03
CA LYS A 113 -9.83 -4.91 8.79
C LYS A 113 -9.72 -5.93 9.92
N TYR A 114 -9.90 -5.51 11.17
CA TYR A 114 -9.55 -6.36 12.32
C TYR A 114 -10.73 -6.73 13.22
N SER A 115 -11.92 -6.13 13.06
CA SER A 115 -13.06 -6.40 13.94
C SER A 115 -13.46 -7.89 13.98
N GLY A 116 -13.55 -8.56 12.83
CA GLY A 116 -13.83 -9.98 12.76
C GLY A 116 -12.78 -10.82 13.50
N PHE A 117 -11.49 -10.58 13.21
CA PHE A 117 -10.39 -11.28 13.87
C PHE A 117 -10.37 -11.08 15.39
N ILE A 118 -10.65 -9.86 15.87
CA ILE A 118 -10.71 -9.56 17.31
C ILE A 118 -11.86 -10.34 17.96
N VAL A 119 -13.07 -10.30 17.38
CA VAL A 119 -14.24 -10.99 17.94
C VAL A 119 -14.05 -12.50 17.92
N GLU A 120 -13.48 -13.08 16.84
CA GLU A 120 -13.15 -14.52 16.78
C GLU A 120 -12.20 -14.92 17.92
N ASN A 121 -11.15 -14.12 18.19
CA ASN A 121 -10.20 -14.41 19.26
C ASN A 121 -10.82 -14.24 20.66
N ILE A 122 -11.67 -13.23 20.86
CA ILE A 122 -12.42 -13.05 22.13
C ILE A 122 -13.31 -14.27 22.37
N ASN A 123 -14.07 -14.72 21.36
CA ASN A 123 -14.91 -15.91 21.46
C ASN A 123 -14.09 -17.16 21.83
N ALA A 124 -12.90 -17.32 21.18
CA ALA A 124 -12.04 -18.47 21.42
C ALA A 124 -11.43 -18.50 22.84
N VAL A 125 -11.05 -17.34 23.37
CA VAL A 125 -10.37 -17.22 24.68
C VAL A 125 -11.39 -17.19 25.83
N ALA A 126 -12.48 -16.43 25.67
CA ALA A 126 -13.46 -16.22 26.72
C ALA A 126 -14.63 -17.23 26.69
N GLY A 127 -14.66 -18.13 25.69
CA GLY A 127 -15.77 -19.07 25.51
C GLY A 127 -17.10 -18.40 25.17
N LEU A 128 -17.06 -17.18 24.62
CA LEU A 128 -18.23 -16.39 24.25
C LEU A 128 -18.71 -16.76 22.83
N ASN A 129 -19.97 -16.49 22.54
CA ASN A 129 -20.57 -16.64 21.20
C ASN A 129 -21.03 -15.28 20.67
N LEU A 130 -20.13 -14.28 20.67
CA LEU A 130 -20.42 -12.98 20.09
C LEU A 130 -20.55 -13.12 18.56
N ASN A 131 -21.49 -12.40 17.99
CA ASN A 131 -21.65 -12.38 16.53
C ASN A 131 -20.43 -11.75 15.88
N VAL A 132 -19.75 -12.51 15.00
CA VAL A 132 -18.57 -12.03 14.26
C VAL A 132 -19.04 -11.10 13.15
N PRO A 133 -18.59 -9.83 13.11
CA PRO A 133 -18.97 -8.90 12.07
C PRO A 133 -18.49 -9.38 10.69
N ASP A 134 -19.39 -9.46 9.72
CA ASP A 134 -19.08 -9.72 8.32
C ASP A 134 -18.94 -8.38 7.57
N ILE A 135 -17.88 -7.64 7.89
CA ILE A 135 -17.59 -6.34 7.29
C ILE A 135 -16.71 -6.56 6.07
N LYS A 136 -17.21 -6.17 4.89
CA LYS A 136 -16.44 -6.22 3.65
C LYS A 136 -15.28 -5.21 3.73
N LEU A 137 -14.05 -5.70 3.52
CA LEU A 137 -12.86 -4.87 3.53
C LEU A 137 -12.83 -3.97 2.27
N PRO A 138 -12.86 -2.64 2.40
CA PRO A 138 -12.75 -1.74 1.25
C PRO A 138 -11.39 -1.88 0.56
N ILE A 139 -11.40 -1.96 -0.77
CA ILE A 139 -10.17 -2.01 -1.56
C ILE A 139 -9.35 -0.74 -1.31
N GLY A 140 -8.04 -0.91 -1.07
CA GLY A 140 -7.13 0.21 -0.89
C GLY A 140 -7.22 0.93 0.46
N ILE A 141 -8.06 0.50 1.41
CA ILE A 141 -8.22 1.17 2.71
C ILE A 141 -6.87 1.36 3.43
N SER A 142 -6.01 0.37 3.41
CA SER A 142 -4.68 0.48 4.04
C SER A 142 -3.79 1.50 3.33
N PHE A 143 -3.89 1.62 2.01
CA PHE A 143 -3.08 2.55 1.21
C PHE A 143 -3.48 4.00 1.48
N PHE A 144 -4.77 4.34 1.33
CA PHE A 144 -5.20 5.72 1.57
C PHE A 144 -5.10 6.11 3.05
N THR A 145 -5.26 5.17 4.00
CA THR A 145 -5.00 5.42 5.43
C THR A 145 -3.55 5.79 5.66
N PHE A 146 -2.59 5.05 5.09
CA PHE A 146 -1.16 5.39 5.21
C PHE A 146 -0.81 6.72 4.56
N GLN A 147 -1.40 7.05 3.43
CA GLN A 147 -1.23 8.35 2.79
C GLN A 147 -1.71 9.49 3.70
N MET A 148 -2.89 9.34 4.31
CA MET A 148 -3.44 10.34 5.22
C MET A 148 -2.61 10.47 6.50
N ILE A 149 -2.22 9.36 7.11
CA ILE A 149 -1.34 9.36 8.31
C ILE A 149 -0.01 10.04 7.98
N SER A 150 0.64 9.71 6.83
CA SER A 150 1.90 10.33 6.46
C SER A 150 1.75 11.85 6.26
N TYR A 151 0.67 12.29 5.58
CA TYR A 151 0.39 13.69 5.37
C TYR A 151 0.23 14.45 6.70
N ILE A 152 -0.59 13.94 7.62
CA ILE A 152 -0.84 14.57 8.92
C ILE A 152 0.43 14.68 9.75
N ILE A 153 1.24 13.61 9.78
CA ILE A 153 2.51 13.60 10.50
C ILE A 153 3.52 14.55 9.84
N ASP A 154 3.62 14.56 8.51
CA ASP A 154 4.54 15.45 7.78
C ASP A 154 4.14 16.93 7.94
N CYS A 155 2.83 17.25 7.98
CA CYS A 155 2.35 18.59 8.35
C CYS A 155 2.74 18.97 9.78
N TYR A 156 2.59 18.06 10.74
CA TYR A 156 2.98 18.30 12.13
C TYR A 156 4.49 18.49 12.30
N TRP A 157 5.31 17.74 11.53
CA TRP A 157 6.77 17.89 11.50
C TRP A 157 7.28 19.04 10.63
N GLU A 158 6.37 19.80 10.03
CA GLU A 158 6.69 20.92 9.14
C GLU A 158 7.52 20.54 7.91
N LYS A 159 7.40 19.30 7.47
CA LYS A 159 8.07 18.80 6.26
C LYS A 159 7.35 19.20 4.98
N VAL A 160 6.04 19.42 5.07
CA VAL A 160 5.17 19.83 3.96
C VAL A 160 4.25 20.97 4.38
N GLU A 161 3.85 21.79 3.43
CA GLU A 161 2.84 22.80 3.67
C GLU A 161 1.44 22.17 3.74
N VAL A 162 0.61 22.68 4.65
CA VAL A 162 -0.77 22.20 4.78
C VAL A 162 -1.57 22.59 3.55
N GLN A 163 -2.15 21.60 2.88
CA GLN A 163 -2.98 21.83 1.70
C GLN A 163 -4.27 22.58 2.10
N LYS A 164 -4.50 23.74 1.47
CA LYS A 164 -5.66 24.60 1.74
C LYS A 164 -6.86 24.35 0.80
N SER A 165 -6.68 23.48 -0.19
CA SER A 165 -7.74 23.09 -1.12
C SER A 165 -8.13 21.65 -0.92
N TYR A 166 -9.37 21.43 -0.45
CA TYR A 166 -9.90 20.08 -0.25
C TYR A 166 -9.91 19.25 -1.55
N SER A 167 -10.23 19.86 -2.69
CA SER A 167 -10.24 19.12 -3.96
C SER A 167 -8.84 18.62 -4.37
N LYS A 168 -7.78 19.39 -4.09
CA LYS A 168 -6.39 18.94 -4.34
C LYS A 168 -5.99 17.81 -3.38
N PHE A 169 -6.38 17.92 -2.12
CA PHE A 169 -6.12 16.88 -1.13
C PHE A 169 -6.88 15.59 -1.45
N LEU A 170 -8.18 15.70 -1.76
CA LEU A 170 -8.97 14.54 -2.15
C LEU A 170 -8.45 13.89 -3.44
N MET A 171 -8.01 14.70 -4.44
CA MET A 171 -7.35 14.18 -5.64
C MET A 171 -6.10 13.38 -5.30
N TYR A 172 -5.25 13.89 -4.39
CA TYR A 172 -4.05 13.18 -3.94
C TYR A 172 -4.41 11.83 -3.33
N VAL A 173 -5.33 11.79 -2.36
CA VAL A 173 -5.70 10.56 -1.64
C VAL A 173 -6.40 9.56 -2.56
N SER A 174 -7.25 10.02 -3.47
CA SER A 174 -8.05 9.16 -4.36
C SER A 174 -7.37 8.78 -5.67
N LEU A 175 -6.19 9.31 -5.98
CA LEU A 175 -5.54 9.20 -7.28
C LEU A 175 -5.41 7.73 -7.73
N PHE A 176 -6.16 7.33 -8.77
CA PHE A 176 -6.37 5.93 -9.14
C PHE A 176 -5.09 5.12 -9.44
N PRO A 177 -3.99 5.69 -10.00
CA PRO A 177 -2.78 4.91 -10.21
C PRO A 177 -2.17 4.34 -8.93
N GLN A 178 -2.31 5.04 -7.79
CA GLN A 178 -1.69 4.65 -6.53
C GLN A 178 -2.67 3.99 -5.53
N LEU A 179 -4.00 4.19 -5.71
CA LEU A 179 -5.00 3.93 -4.69
C LEU A 179 -5.14 2.44 -4.32
N VAL A 180 -5.03 1.54 -5.29
CA VAL A 180 -5.39 0.12 -5.09
C VAL A 180 -4.20 -0.75 -4.69
N ALA A 181 -3.07 -0.66 -5.39
CA ALA A 181 -1.89 -1.50 -5.15
C ALA A 181 -0.59 -0.89 -5.70
N GLY A 182 -0.54 0.39 -5.98
CA GLY A 182 0.66 1.12 -6.40
C GLY A 182 1.67 1.29 -5.26
N PRO A 183 2.77 2.04 -5.48
CA PRO A 183 3.60 2.49 -4.40
C PRO A 183 2.80 3.36 -3.42
N ILE A 184 3.13 3.33 -2.13
CA ILE A 184 2.56 4.26 -1.15
C ILE A 184 3.21 5.63 -1.39
N VAL A 185 2.55 6.47 -2.19
CA VAL A 185 3.06 7.79 -2.55
C VAL A 185 2.76 8.77 -1.40
N ARG A 186 3.79 9.43 -0.90
CA ARG A 186 3.64 10.45 0.15
C ARG A 186 3.23 11.78 -0.46
N TYR A 187 2.56 12.61 0.33
CA TYR A 187 2.21 13.96 -0.11
C TYR A 187 3.47 14.77 -0.45
N SER A 188 4.52 14.65 0.37
CA SER A 188 5.82 15.30 0.16
C SER A 188 6.48 14.97 -1.19
N THR A 189 6.24 13.79 -1.74
CA THR A 189 6.80 13.38 -3.04
C THR A 189 6.16 14.16 -4.21
N ILE A 190 4.85 14.45 -4.13
CA ILE A 190 4.08 15.01 -5.26
C ILE A 190 3.49 16.39 -4.98
N GLU A 191 3.77 17.00 -3.83
CA GLU A 191 3.23 18.31 -3.42
C GLU A 191 3.40 19.39 -4.47
N SER A 192 4.62 19.55 -5.00
CA SER A 192 4.94 20.52 -6.05
C SER A 192 4.19 20.22 -7.35
N GLU A 193 4.07 18.94 -7.72
CA GLU A 193 3.42 18.48 -8.94
C GLU A 193 1.90 18.62 -8.90
N ILE A 194 1.27 18.57 -7.72
CA ILE A 194 -0.16 18.88 -7.56
C ILE A 194 -0.46 20.32 -7.98
N SER A 195 0.45 21.23 -7.70
CA SER A 195 0.26 22.67 -7.94
C SER A 195 0.82 23.14 -9.29
N SER A 196 1.90 22.50 -9.76
CA SER A 196 2.56 22.86 -11.00
C SER A 196 3.27 21.64 -11.60
N ARG A 197 2.72 21.08 -12.66
CA ARG A 197 3.34 19.97 -13.39
C ARG A 197 3.24 20.16 -14.90
N LYS A 198 4.24 19.65 -15.59
CA LYS A 198 4.26 19.59 -17.06
C LYS A 198 4.54 18.14 -17.43
N THR A 199 3.84 17.63 -18.42
CA THR A 199 4.11 16.33 -19.01
C THR A 199 4.94 16.55 -20.26
N THR A 200 6.12 15.98 -20.32
CA THR A 200 7.02 16.03 -21.50
C THR A 200 6.74 14.83 -22.43
N LEU A 201 7.27 14.86 -23.65
CA LEU A 201 7.22 13.71 -24.54
C LEU A 201 8.02 12.51 -23.99
N ASP A 202 9.12 12.80 -23.28
CA ASP A 202 9.92 11.76 -22.61
C ASP A 202 9.14 11.09 -21.48
N ASP A 203 8.35 11.86 -20.72
CA ASP A 203 7.46 11.31 -19.69
C ASP A 203 6.39 10.40 -20.31
N LEU A 204 5.80 10.80 -21.42
CA LEU A 204 4.82 9.98 -22.14
C LEU A 204 5.45 8.69 -22.66
N TYR A 205 6.60 8.79 -23.34
CA TYR A 205 7.31 7.62 -23.86
C TYR A 205 7.71 6.66 -22.74
N SER A 206 8.36 7.16 -21.69
CA SER A 206 8.80 6.35 -20.56
C SER A 206 7.60 5.77 -19.78
N GLY A 207 6.51 6.54 -19.64
CA GLY A 207 5.29 6.10 -18.99
C GLY A 207 4.61 4.95 -19.74
N ILE A 208 4.42 5.09 -21.05
CA ILE A 208 3.81 4.06 -21.90
C ILE A 208 4.69 2.80 -21.93
N SER A 209 6.00 2.95 -22.10
CA SER A 209 6.94 1.83 -22.09
C SER A 209 6.89 1.07 -20.77
N ARG A 210 6.80 1.80 -19.64
CA ARG A 210 6.72 1.19 -18.33
C ARG A 210 5.39 0.47 -18.09
N ILE A 211 4.27 1.02 -18.57
CA ILE A 211 2.96 0.33 -18.53
C ILE A 211 3.03 -0.97 -19.33
N ALA A 212 3.64 -0.95 -20.53
CA ALA A 212 3.77 -2.15 -21.35
C ALA A 212 4.60 -3.24 -20.65
N VAL A 213 5.71 -2.87 -20.00
CA VAL A 213 6.52 -3.82 -19.22
C VAL A 213 5.72 -4.35 -18.02
N GLY A 214 5.01 -3.48 -17.30
CA GLY A 214 4.16 -3.87 -16.18
C GLY A 214 3.04 -4.82 -16.57
N LEU A 215 2.38 -4.57 -17.70
CA LEU A 215 1.37 -5.47 -18.27
C LEU A 215 1.99 -6.82 -18.67
N GLY A 216 3.17 -6.83 -19.27
CA GLY A 216 3.91 -8.06 -19.58
C GLY A 216 4.19 -8.89 -18.33
N LYS A 217 4.69 -8.26 -17.27
CA LYS A 217 4.91 -8.91 -15.97
C LYS A 217 3.63 -9.51 -15.39
N LYS A 218 2.52 -8.75 -15.44
CA LYS A 218 1.23 -9.18 -14.88
C LYS A 218 0.54 -10.24 -15.72
N VAL A 219 0.37 -9.97 -17.01
CA VAL A 219 -0.49 -10.80 -17.87
C VAL A 219 0.25 -12.04 -18.37
N ILE A 220 1.51 -11.87 -18.81
CA ILE A 220 2.27 -12.97 -19.39
C ILE A 220 2.92 -13.81 -18.30
N ILE A 221 3.63 -13.21 -17.34
CA ILE A 221 4.40 -13.98 -16.38
C ILE A 221 3.55 -14.37 -15.17
N ALA A 222 3.00 -13.40 -14.43
CA ALA A 222 2.32 -13.69 -13.16
C ALA A 222 1.07 -14.56 -13.34
N ASN A 223 0.24 -14.30 -14.37
CA ASN A 223 -0.96 -15.10 -14.62
C ASN A 223 -0.61 -16.54 -15.05
N SER A 224 0.44 -16.73 -15.86
CA SER A 224 0.89 -18.08 -16.25
C SER A 224 1.42 -18.86 -15.07
N LEU A 225 2.23 -18.21 -14.21
CA LEU A 225 2.71 -18.80 -12.95
C LEU A 225 1.56 -19.13 -12.00
N SER A 226 0.56 -18.25 -11.91
CA SER A 226 -0.64 -18.47 -11.09
C SER A 226 -1.38 -19.74 -11.46
N ALA A 227 -1.55 -20.02 -12.75
CA ALA A 227 -2.21 -21.25 -13.20
C ALA A 227 -1.47 -22.50 -12.72
N VAL A 228 -0.14 -22.52 -12.82
CA VAL A 228 0.69 -23.66 -12.36
C VAL A 228 0.66 -23.79 -10.83
N VAL A 229 0.81 -22.67 -10.10
CA VAL A 229 0.77 -22.67 -8.63
C VAL A 229 -0.58 -23.17 -8.11
N THR A 230 -1.67 -22.70 -8.72
CA THR A 230 -3.04 -23.15 -8.38
C THR A 230 -3.18 -24.66 -8.63
N SER A 231 -2.70 -25.18 -9.76
CA SER A 231 -2.79 -26.63 -10.04
C SER A 231 -1.98 -27.48 -9.05
N LEU A 232 -0.89 -26.93 -8.47
CA LEU A 232 -0.07 -27.64 -7.50
C LEU A 232 -0.66 -27.59 -6.07
N PHE A 233 -1.23 -26.46 -5.66
CA PHE A 233 -1.61 -26.24 -4.26
C PHE A 233 -3.11 -26.28 -3.95
N ASP A 234 -3.99 -26.20 -4.94
CA ASP A 234 -5.46 -26.29 -4.73
C ASP A 234 -5.97 -27.73 -4.72
N GLY A 235 -5.13 -28.71 -5.10
CA GLY A 235 -5.40 -30.14 -4.97
C GLY A 235 -5.20 -30.67 -3.54
N GLU A 236 -5.29 -32.00 -3.39
CA GLU A 236 -4.95 -32.66 -2.14
C GLU A 236 -3.43 -32.60 -1.94
N LEU A 237 -2.99 -31.75 -0.98
CA LEU A 237 -1.56 -31.56 -0.65
C LEU A 237 -0.83 -32.86 -0.30
N LYS A 238 -1.57 -33.92 0.07
CA LYS A 238 -1.01 -35.26 0.37
C LYS A 238 -0.43 -35.97 -0.86
N ASN A 239 -0.86 -35.58 -2.05
CA ASN A 239 -0.46 -36.20 -3.32
C ASN A 239 0.68 -35.46 -4.03
N ILE A 240 1.18 -34.35 -3.45
CA ILE A 240 2.28 -33.58 -4.04
C ILE A 240 3.61 -34.16 -3.58
N SER A 241 4.53 -34.40 -4.54
CA SER A 241 5.90 -34.81 -4.23
C SER A 241 6.69 -33.67 -3.57
N VAL A 242 7.76 -34.01 -2.86
CA VAL A 242 8.65 -33.03 -2.24
C VAL A 242 9.19 -32.04 -3.28
N VAL A 243 9.58 -32.53 -4.44
CA VAL A 243 10.06 -31.69 -5.56
C VAL A 243 8.96 -30.75 -6.05
N GLY A 244 7.74 -31.27 -6.21
CA GLY A 244 6.58 -30.46 -6.60
C GLY A 244 6.26 -29.35 -5.59
N THR A 245 6.42 -29.62 -4.29
CA THR A 245 6.21 -28.62 -3.24
C THR A 245 7.25 -27.49 -3.31
N TRP A 246 8.52 -27.80 -3.48
CA TRP A 246 9.59 -26.81 -3.63
C TRP A 246 9.45 -26.01 -4.91
N LEU A 247 9.14 -26.68 -6.03
CA LEU A 247 8.85 -25.99 -7.29
C LEU A 247 7.66 -25.04 -7.14
N GLY A 248 6.56 -25.50 -6.55
CA GLY A 248 5.38 -24.68 -6.31
C GLY A 248 5.68 -23.46 -5.42
N ALA A 249 6.50 -23.61 -4.37
CA ALA A 249 6.92 -22.51 -3.51
C ALA A 249 7.76 -21.47 -4.28
N ALA A 250 8.71 -21.91 -5.10
CA ALA A 250 9.53 -21.02 -5.92
C ALA A 250 8.69 -20.28 -6.97
N LEU A 251 7.80 -20.98 -7.66
CA LEU A 251 6.89 -20.37 -8.63
C LEU A 251 5.92 -19.39 -7.98
N TYR A 252 5.44 -19.68 -6.76
CA TYR A 252 4.61 -18.78 -5.99
C TYR A 252 5.34 -17.49 -5.59
N ALA A 253 6.61 -17.58 -5.18
CA ALA A 253 7.42 -16.41 -4.88
C ALA A 253 7.61 -15.52 -6.13
N LEU A 254 7.89 -16.13 -7.28
CA LEU A 254 7.99 -15.41 -8.57
C LEU A 254 6.65 -14.81 -8.99
N GLN A 255 5.55 -15.55 -8.82
CA GLN A 255 4.19 -15.07 -9.12
C GLN A 255 3.89 -13.80 -8.34
N ILE A 256 4.09 -13.80 -7.00
CA ILE A 256 3.84 -12.63 -6.16
C ILE A 256 4.70 -11.44 -6.60
N TYR A 257 5.97 -11.70 -6.90
CA TYR A 257 6.88 -10.65 -7.35
C TYR A 257 6.44 -10.02 -8.67
N PHE A 258 6.19 -10.82 -9.70
CA PHE A 258 5.80 -10.30 -11.01
C PHE A 258 4.40 -9.68 -10.99
N ASP A 259 3.49 -10.22 -10.19
CA ASP A 259 2.16 -9.65 -10.01
C ASP A 259 2.24 -8.24 -9.39
N PHE A 260 2.94 -8.11 -8.28
CA PHE A 260 2.99 -6.85 -7.55
C PHE A 260 3.95 -5.83 -8.20
N SER A 261 5.12 -6.26 -8.68
CA SER A 261 6.03 -5.36 -9.40
C SER A 261 5.42 -4.88 -10.73
N GLY A 262 4.68 -5.75 -11.43
CA GLY A 262 3.96 -5.39 -12.64
C GLY A 262 2.89 -4.33 -12.38
N TYR A 263 2.13 -4.48 -11.30
CA TYR A 263 1.16 -3.48 -10.89
C TYR A 263 1.82 -2.14 -10.52
N SER A 264 2.94 -2.19 -9.78
CA SER A 264 3.71 -0.99 -9.44
C SER A 264 4.26 -0.28 -10.67
N ASP A 265 4.76 -1.03 -11.67
CA ASP A 265 5.25 -0.44 -12.93
C ASP A 265 4.12 0.25 -13.70
N ILE A 266 2.93 -0.35 -13.76
CA ILE A 266 1.76 0.28 -14.38
C ILE A 266 1.40 1.57 -13.63
N ALA A 267 1.38 1.55 -12.31
CA ALA A 267 1.06 2.73 -11.49
C ALA A 267 2.06 3.87 -11.70
N ILE A 268 3.37 3.58 -11.70
CA ILE A 268 4.43 4.56 -11.95
C ILE A 268 4.33 5.10 -13.38
N GLY A 269 4.08 4.21 -14.36
CA GLY A 269 3.91 4.61 -15.75
C GLY A 269 2.70 5.52 -15.95
N LEU A 270 1.55 5.22 -15.32
CA LEU A 270 0.36 6.08 -15.30
C LEU A 270 0.66 7.42 -14.64
N GLY A 271 1.39 7.43 -13.51
CA GLY A 271 1.85 8.65 -12.88
C GLY A 271 2.57 9.55 -13.88
N ARG A 272 3.57 9.03 -14.60
CA ARG A 272 4.35 9.77 -15.61
C ARG A 272 3.50 10.35 -16.74
N ILE A 273 2.53 9.59 -17.24
CA ILE A 273 1.59 10.09 -18.27
C ILE A 273 0.86 11.35 -17.80
N PHE A 274 0.51 11.42 -16.52
CA PHE A 274 -0.18 12.57 -15.94
C PHE A 274 0.78 13.61 -15.33
N GLY A 275 2.10 13.42 -15.47
CA GLY A 275 3.14 14.34 -14.98
C GLY A 275 3.43 14.23 -13.48
N PHE A 276 3.20 13.05 -12.90
CA PHE A 276 3.60 12.69 -11.53
C PHE A 276 4.76 11.71 -11.55
N HIS A 277 5.74 11.91 -10.66
CA HIS A 277 6.91 11.07 -10.54
C HIS A 277 6.87 10.30 -9.22
N PHE A 278 6.37 9.06 -9.29
CA PHE A 278 6.31 8.18 -8.14
C PHE A 278 7.63 7.45 -7.94
N ASP A 279 7.96 7.20 -6.67
CA ASP A 279 9.15 6.46 -6.29
C ASP A 279 9.07 4.97 -6.70
N GLU A 280 10.25 4.36 -6.91
CA GLU A 280 10.36 2.94 -7.20
C GLU A 280 9.90 2.09 -6.02
N ASN A 281 9.15 1.01 -6.31
CA ASN A 281 8.64 0.12 -5.29
C ASN A 281 9.39 -1.23 -5.23
N PHE A 282 10.08 -1.58 -6.30
CA PHE A 282 10.89 -2.80 -6.41
C PHE A 282 12.21 -2.53 -7.13
N ASN A 283 13.30 -3.15 -6.64
CA ASN A 283 14.62 -3.07 -7.26
C ASN A 283 15.29 -4.45 -7.27
N TYR A 284 14.82 -5.35 -8.15
CA TYR A 284 15.36 -6.71 -8.34
C TYR A 284 15.63 -7.44 -7.00
N PRO A 285 14.59 -7.71 -6.17
CA PRO A 285 14.80 -8.20 -4.81
C PRO A 285 15.49 -9.56 -4.72
N PHE A 286 15.35 -10.43 -5.73
CA PHE A 286 15.92 -11.77 -5.71
C PHE A 286 17.43 -11.86 -6.04
N ILE A 287 18.07 -10.75 -6.40
CA ILE A 287 19.54 -10.70 -6.55
C ILE A 287 20.26 -10.19 -5.29
N CYS A 288 19.51 -10.06 -4.17
CA CYS A 288 20.05 -9.62 -2.89
C CYS A 288 21.11 -10.58 -2.34
N LYS A 289 22.05 -10.03 -1.58
CA LYS A 289 23.12 -10.80 -0.94
C LYS A 289 22.72 -11.31 0.46
N ASP A 290 21.78 -10.62 1.09
CA ASP A 290 21.28 -10.95 2.42
C ASP A 290 19.80 -10.53 2.58
N VAL A 291 19.18 -10.95 3.68
CA VAL A 291 17.77 -10.69 3.98
C VAL A 291 17.50 -9.18 4.21
N SER A 292 18.48 -8.45 4.73
CA SER A 292 18.34 -7.01 4.96
C SER A 292 18.28 -6.26 3.62
N GLU A 293 19.16 -6.62 2.68
CA GLU A 293 19.14 -6.08 1.32
C GLU A 293 17.86 -6.48 0.57
N PHE A 294 17.34 -7.70 0.79
CA PHE A 294 16.05 -8.10 0.21
C PHE A 294 14.94 -7.11 0.58
N TRP A 295 14.79 -6.75 1.86
CA TRP A 295 13.76 -5.83 2.31
C TRP A 295 13.99 -4.38 1.90
N GLN A 296 15.21 -3.99 1.54
CA GLN A 296 15.51 -2.70 0.93
C GLN A 296 15.11 -2.62 -0.55
N ARG A 297 14.93 -3.78 -1.19
CA ARG A 297 14.59 -3.92 -2.62
C ARG A 297 13.14 -4.35 -2.86
N TRP A 298 12.47 -4.88 -1.85
CA TRP A 298 11.10 -5.38 -1.88
C TRP A 298 10.15 -4.37 -1.23
N HIS A 299 9.10 -3.97 -1.95
CA HIS A 299 8.05 -3.06 -1.46
C HIS A 299 8.62 -1.85 -0.72
N ILE A 300 9.51 -1.13 -1.41
CA ILE A 300 10.34 -0.05 -0.86
C ILE A 300 9.49 1.03 -0.20
N SER A 301 8.35 1.38 -0.81
CA SER A 301 7.44 2.41 -0.28
C SER A 301 6.85 2.05 1.08
N LEU A 302 6.49 0.76 1.31
CA LEU A 302 6.01 0.29 2.61
C LEU A 302 7.14 0.26 3.66
N SER A 303 8.30 -0.27 3.28
CA SER A 303 9.47 -0.35 4.17
C SER A 303 9.93 1.03 4.63
N THR A 304 9.96 2.00 3.71
CA THR A 304 10.30 3.39 4.03
C THR A 304 9.20 4.07 4.86
N PHE A 305 7.92 3.77 4.61
CA PHE A 305 6.82 4.28 5.44
C PHE A 305 6.98 3.84 6.90
N PHE A 306 7.13 2.55 7.17
CA PHE A 306 7.28 2.06 8.53
C PHE A 306 8.57 2.53 9.20
N ARG A 307 9.67 2.62 8.45
CA ARG A 307 10.92 3.17 8.97
C ARG A 307 10.77 4.63 9.41
N ASP A 308 10.14 5.46 8.60
CA ASP A 308 10.13 6.89 8.82
C ASP A 308 9.05 7.34 9.80
N TYR A 309 7.91 6.62 9.86
CA TYR A 309 6.78 7.00 10.72
C TYR A 309 6.60 6.12 11.96
N LEU A 310 7.19 4.92 12.01
CA LEU A 310 6.98 3.99 13.11
C LEU A 310 8.26 3.63 13.88
N LEU A 311 9.39 3.39 13.18
CA LEU A 311 10.62 2.91 13.82
C LEU A 311 11.15 3.84 14.91
N TYR A 312 11.01 5.15 14.71
CA TYR A 312 11.53 6.17 15.63
C TYR A 312 10.50 6.76 16.57
N VAL A 313 9.27 6.23 16.59
CA VAL A 313 8.24 6.65 17.56
C VAL A 313 8.73 6.31 18.99
N PRO A 314 8.66 7.27 19.94
CA PRO A 314 9.04 6.99 21.31
C PRO A 314 8.09 5.96 21.95
N ILE A 315 8.64 4.81 22.34
CA ILE A 315 7.90 3.80 23.10
C ILE A 315 8.11 4.11 24.59
N PHE A 316 7.03 4.40 25.31
CA PHE A 316 7.07 4.86 26.71
C PHE A 316 8.03 6.05 26.93
N GLY A 317 7.97 7.04 26.03
CA GLY A 317 8.76 8.27 26.11
C GLY A 317 10.25 8.15 25.79
N LYS A 318 10.74 6.96 25.42
CA LYS A 318 12.13 6.71 25.05
C LYS A 318 12.22 6.10 23.65
N ARG A 319 13.16 6.58 22.83
CA ARG A 319 13.50 5.95 21.55
C ARG A 319 14.25 4.65 21.80
N ARG A 320 13.62 3.51 21.49
CA ARG A 320 14.20 2.17 21.65
C ARG A 320 14.39 1.54 20.29
N LYS A 321 15.63 1.45 19.80
CA LYS A 321 15.95 0.90 18.48
C LYS A 321 15.34 -0.51 18.28
N TYR A 322 15.55 -1.41 19.23
CA TYR A 322 15.07 -2.79 19.12
C TYR A 322 13.55 -2.91 19.32
N GLY A 323 12.98 -2.13 20.24
CA GLY A 323 11.53 -2.09 20.42
C GLY A 323 10.81 -1.51 19.20
N GLY A 324 11.38 -0.47 18.58
CA GLY A 324 10.88 0.09 17.33
C GLY A 324 10.96 -0.92 16.18
N LEU A 325 12.06 -1.65 16.07
CA LEU A 325 12.21 -2.71 15.06
C LEU A 325 11.16 -3.81 15.22
N PHE A 326 10.96 -4.30 16.44
CA PHE A 326 9.91 -5.28 16.74
C PHE A 326 8.52 -4.74 16.37
N LEU A 327 8.21 -3.50 16.76
CA LEU A 327 6.94 -2.86 16.42
C LEU A 327 6.72 -2.75 14.91
N VAL A 328 7.75 -2.36 14.14
CA VAL A 328 7.68 -2.29 12.67
C VAL A 328 7.32 -3.65 12.07
N TRP A 329 8.00 -4.72 12.48
CA TRP A 329 7.75 -6.04 11.92
C TRP A 329 6.41 -6.63 12.36
N PHE A 330 6.00 -6.38 13.60
CA PHE A 330 4.68 -6.74 14.08
C PHE A 330 3.57 -6.04 13.29
N CYS A 331 3.69 -4.72 13.09
CA CYS A 331 2.75 -3.95 12.28
C CYS A 331 2.78 -4.36 10.79
N THR A 332 3.94 -4.72 10.26
CA THR A 332 4.06 -5.25 8.89
C THR A 332 3.29 -6.56 8.75
N GLY A 333 3.41 -7.46 9.72
CA GLY A 333 2.62 -8.70 9.76
C GLY A 333 1.11 -8.42 9.82
N LEU A 334 0.67 -7.56 10.73
CA LEU A 334 -0.73 -7.15 10.83
C LEU A 334 -1.24 -6.51 9.54
N TRP A 335 -0.42 -5.69 8.89
CA TRP A 335 -0.80 -5.03 7.64
C TRP A 335 -1.11 -6.04 6.52
N HIS A 336 -0.39 -7.16 6.46
CA HIS A 336 -0.62 -8.21 5.46
C HIS A 336 -1.97 -8.92 5.64
N GLY A 337 -2.46 -9.03 6.87
CA GLY A 337 -3.78 -9.64 7.11
C GLY A 337 -4.12 -9.85 8.58
N ALA A 338 -5.41 -9.88 8.86
CA ALA A 338 -5.96 -10.15 10.18
C ALA A 338 -5.96 -11.67 10.46
N SER A 339 -4.78 -12.26 10.66
CA SER A 339 -4.65 -13.67 11.03
C SER A 339 -3.33 -13.94 11.76
N TRP A 340 -3.32 -14.97 12.58
CA TRP A 340 -2.13 -15.39 13.32
C TRP A 340 -0.95 -15.76 12.43
N ASN A 341 -1.20 -16.31 11.23
CA ASN A 341 -0.13 -16.65 10.29
C ASN A 341 0.67 -15.41 9.88
N PHE A 342 0.02 -14.28 9.61
CA PHE A 342 0.71 -13.04 9.27
C PHE A 342 1.42 -12.42 10.45
N ILE A 343 0.84 -12.50 11.65
CA ILE A 343 1.49 -12.01 12.89
C ILE A 343 2.77 -12.80 13.15
N ILE A 344 2.70 -14.14 13.11
CA ILE A 344 3.85 -15.02 13.30
C ILE A 344 4.90 -14.78 12.21
N TRP A 345 4.49 -14.59 10.95
CA TRP A 345 5.37 -14.24 9.84
C TRP A 345 6.13 -12.93 10.11
N GLY A 346 5.43 -11.88 10.56
CA GLY A 346 6.05 -10.60 10.91
C GLY A 346 7.05 -10.74 12.07
N ILE A 347 6.68 -11.44 13.14
CA ILE A 347 7.57 -11.71 14.29
C ILE A 347 8.80 -12.50 13.84
N TYR A 348 8.64 -13.53 13.00
CA TYR A 348 9.74 -14.34 12.46
C TYR A 348 10.77 -13.47 11.73
N PHE A 349 10.35 -12.62 10.79
CA PHE A 349 11.27 -11.73 10.09
C PHE A 349 11.86 -10.66 11.01
N GLY A 350 11.10 -10.17 11.99
CA GLY A 350 11.60 -9.26 13.01
C GLY A 350 12.74 -9.85 13.81
N LEU A 351 12.62 -11.09 14.25
CA LEU A 351 13.68 -11.83 14.93
C LEU A 351 14.89 -12.08 14.02
N PHE A 352 14.66 -12.42 12.77
CA PHE A 352 15.74 -12.64 11.79
C PHE A 352 16.59 -11.38 11.58
N ILE A 353 15.92 -10.23 11.37
CA ILE A 353 16.62 -8.94 11.21
C ILE A 353 17.31 -8.52 12.51
N PHE A 354 16.69 -8.79 13.67
CA PHE A 354 17.33 -8.56 14.96
C PHE A 354 18.63 -9.36 15.11
N CYS A 355 18.61 -10.67 14.79
CA CYS A 355 19.79 -11.52 14.82
C CYS A 355 20.88 -11.02 13.87
N LEU A 356 20.53 -10.65 12.63
CA LEU A 356 21.48 -10.09 11.67
C LEU A 356 22.13 -8.79 12.16
N LEU A 357 21.37 -7.90 12.79
CA LEU A 357 21.91 -6.67 13.36
C LEU A 357 22.82 -6.90 14.57
N TYR A 358 22.58 -7.98 15.33
CA TYR A 358 23.40 -8.35 16.48
C TYR A 358 24.70 -9.04 16.06
N THR A 359 24.64 -9.89 15.02
CA THR A 359 25.77 -10.67 14.52
C THR A 359 26.61 -9.95 13.47
N SER A 360 26.11 -8.83 12.91
CA SER A 360 26.87 -8.02 11.96
C SER A 360 28.08 -7.38 12.65
N PRO A 361 29.32 -7.55 12.14
CA PRO A 361 30.51 -6.96 12.74
C PRO A 361 30.37 -5.44 12.86
N SER A 362 30.64 -4.91 14.04
CA SER A 362 30.61 -3.48 14.32
C SER A 362 31.60 -2.76 13.37
N PRO A 363 31.31 -1.50 12.96
CA PRO A 363 32.30 -0.67 12.24
C PRO A 363 33.63 -0.51 12.99
N ARG A 364 33.66 -0.78 14.31
CA ARG A 364 34.88 -0.82 15.13
C ARG A 364 35.74 -2.04 14.85
N ASP A 365 35.12 -3.21 14.55
CA ASP A 365 35.84 -4.46 14.28
C ASP A 365 36.52 -4.42 12.91
N LYS A 366 36.00 -3.62 11.96
CA LYS A 366 36.62 -3.40 10.64
C LYS A 366 37.84 -2.49 10.67
N ARG A 367 38.15 -1.83 11.78
CA ARG A 367 39.36 -0.99 11.94
C ARG A 367 40.52 -1.73 12.60
N GLN A 368 40.31 -2.99 13.03
CA GLN A 368 41.32 -3.84 13.66
C GLN A 368 41.77 -5.03 12.80
N SER A 369 41.25 -5.17 11.61
CA SER A 369 41.73 -6.08 10.56
C SER A 369 42.28 -5.25 9.37
#